data_ffbacbe99e1542ce1da22190d03b5934
#
_entry.id   ffbacbe99e1542ce1da22190d03b5934
#
_cell.length_a   1.000
_cell.length_b   1.000
_cell.length_c   1.000
_cell.angle_alpha   90.00
_cell.angle_beta   90.00
_cell.angle_gamma   90.00
#
_symmetry.space_group_name_H-M   'P 1'
#
loop_
_entity.id
_entity.type
_entity.pdbx_description
1 polymer ?
#
loop_
_entity_poly.entity_id
_entity_poly.type
_entity_poly.pdbx_seq_one_letter_code
_entity_poly.pdbx_strand_id
1 'polypeptide(L)'
;VDKDTTSLRGQTARRIINAANHFPVLGQLRMNGDLQNIKSNLEPEWRCPEELRRTIIDMDNYTMEMISPADQYDMMWDRYVILQLHGGGYYGRIHNTYRDSAVMYIDMSGGADVLSPDYRVAPDHPFPAALEDSVESYRWLLEHDYSPEHIVVAGDSAGGGLSLALGLYLRDHGMPMPAGIITMSAWTDLTKSGDSYQEKYDADPVFGGTRKSLVYKEGYYADHDPMDPYISPINGNFRGFPPLLMQVGEMEMLLDDTLSVGAKARHAGGRVKVHVYPGMWHIFQMGFNLYPEAKEAWKEISRFLHIVWER
;
A
#
# COMPACT_ATOMS: atom_id res chain seq x y z
N VAL A 1 -8.40 -32.29 1.91
CA VAL A 1 -7.30 -31.60 1.23
C VAL A 1 -7.96 -30.66 0.24
N ASP A 2 -8.08 -29.40 0.61
CA ASP A 2 -8.59 -28.36 -0.29
C ASP A 2 -7.67 -28.30 -1.53
N LYS A 3 -8.28 -28.37 -2.71
CA LYS A 3 -7.54 -28.22 -3.96
C LYS A 3 -7.03 -26.78 -4.00
N ASP A 4 -5.71 -26.60 -4.09
CA ASP A 4 -5.08 -25.29 -4.37
C ASP A 4 -5.74 -24.69 -5.62
N THR A 5 -6.60 -23.71 -5.42
CA THR A 5 -7.38 -23.04 -6.49
C THR A 5 -6.56 -21.99 -7.24
N THR A 6 -5.29 -21.82 -6.82
CA THR A 6 -4.35 -20.87 -7.45
C THR A 6 -4.04 -21.29 -8.89
N SER A 7 -4.00 -20.33 -9.81
CA SER A 7 -3.64 -20.60 -11.20
C SER A 7 -2.23 -21.18 -11.33
N LEU A 8 -1.97 -21.93 -12.41
CA LEU A 8 -0.64 -22.50 -12.67
C LEU A 8 0.44 -21.41 -12.74
N ARG A 9 0.11 -20.24 -13.29
CA ARG A 9 1.03 -19.08 -13.34
C ARG A 9 1.29 -18.51 -11.96
N GLY A 10 0.26 -18.39 -11.11
CA GLY A 10 0.38 -17.97 -9.72
C GLY A 10 1.25 -18.94 -8.92
N GLN A 11 1.01 -20.24 -9.04
CA GLN A 11 1.84 -21.27 -8.39
C GLN A 11 3.31 -21.19 -8.84
N THR A 12 3.56 -20.97 -10.13
CA THR A 12 4.92 -20.84 -10.67
C THR A 12 5.61 -19.58 -10.13
N ALA A 13 4.92 -18.43 -10.11
CA ALA A 13 5.44 -17.19 -9.56
C ALA A 13 5.77 -17.35 -8.07
N ARG A 14 4.88 -17.97 -7.27
CA ARG A 14 5.12 -18.29 -5.86
C ARG A 14 6.38 -19.12 -5.65
N ARG A 15 6.59 -20.16 -6.46
CA ARG A 15 7.80 -21.01 -6.40
C ARG A 15 9.07 -20.24 -6.71
N ILE A 16 9.03 -19.34 -7.70
CA ILE A 16 10.17 -18.48 -8.07
C ILE A 16 10.52 -17.53 -6.93
N ILE A 17 9.52 -16.87 -6.33
CA ILE A 17 9.72 -15.95 -5.20
C ILE A 17 10.29 -16.71 -4.00
N ASN A 18 9.71 -17.86 -3.67
CA ASN A 18 10.20 -18.69 -2.57
C ASN A 18 11.66 -19.12 -2.79
N ALA A 19 12.01 -19.57 -3.99
CA ALA A 19 13.38 -19.95 -4.33
C ALA A 19 14.34 -18.74 -4.24
N ALA A 20 13.93 -17.58 -4.73
CA ALA A 20 14.73 -16.36 -4.67
C ALA A 20 14.99 -15.90 -3.22
N ASN A 21 14.01 -16.03 -2.34
CA ASN A 21 14.15 -15.64 -0.92
C ASN A 21 15.05 -16.59 -0.12
N HIS A 22 15.13 -17.85 -0.52
CA HIS A 22 16.03 -18.84 0.12
C HIS A 22 17.46 -18.79 -0.41
N PHE A 23 17.75 -17.93 -1.41
CA PHE A 23 19.13 -17.69 -1.84
C PHE A 23 19.86 -16.84 -0.78
N PRO A 24 20.94 -17.33 -0.12
CA PRO A 24 21.52 -16.71 1.08
C PRO A 24 21.91 -15.23 0.90
N VAL A 25 22.41 -14.86 -0.26
CA VAL A 25 22.87 -13.49 -0.53
C VAL A 25 21.68 -12.55 -0.81
N LEU A 26 20.73 -12.98 -1.64
CA LEU A 26 19.53 -12.20 -1.96
C LEU A 26 18.58 -12.07 -0.76
N GLY A 27 18.46 -13.13 0.04
CA GLY A 27 17.70 -13.11 1.28
C GLY A 27 18.24 -12.10 2.29
N GLN A 28 19.57 -12.06 2.51
CA GLN A 28 20.17 -11.10 3.45
C GLN A 28 20.02 -9.64 2.98
N LEU A 29 20.20 -9.36 1.71
CA LEU A 29 20.03 -8.01 1.16
C LEU A 29 18.59 -7.53 1.25
N ARG A 30 17.59 -8.40 1.00
CA ARG A 30 16.17 -8.10 1.15
C ARG A 30 15.77 -7.83 2.61
N MET A 31 16.35 -8.58 3.53
CA MET A 31 16.05 -8.52 4.96
C MET A 31 16.54 -7.25 5.64
N ASN A 32 17.56 -6.57 5.08
CA ASN A 32 18.11 -5.36 5.68
C ASN A 32 17.39 -4.06 5.27
N GLY A 33 16.46 -4.09 4.33
CA GLY A 33 15.95 -2.88 3.67
C GLY A 33 16.96 -2.30 2.67
N ASP A 34 18.22 -2.76 2.73
CA ASP A 34 19.31 -2.31 1.84
C ASP A 34 18.99 -2.62 0.38
N LEU A 35 18.25 -3.71 0.10
CA LEU A 35 17.90 -4.10 -1.27
C LEU A 35 16.90 -3.13 -1.90
N GLN A 36 16.03 -2.51 -1.12
CA GLN A 36 15.11 -1.50 -1.63
C GLN A 36 15.83 -0.19 -1.91
N ASN A 37 16.75 0.20 -1.04
CA ASN A 37 17.60 1.36 -1.25
C ASN A 37 18.64 1.12 -2.37
N ILE A 38 19.19 -0.09 -2.49
CA ILE A 38 20.05 -0.51 -3.60
C ILE A 38 19.25 -0.55 -4.91
N LYS A 39 18.01 -1.04 -4.89
CA LYS A 39 17.13 -1.02 -6.06
C LYS A 39 16.86 0.40 -6.54
N SER A 40 16.43 1.30 -5.67
CA SER A 40 16.15 2.69 -6.05
C SER A 40 17.38 3.42 -6.62
N ASN A 41 18.59 3.07 -6.15
CA ASN A 41 19.85 3.66 -6.63
C ASN A 41 20.41 3.00 -7.90
N LEU A 42 20.03 1.77 -8.22
CA LEU A 42 20.51 1.00 -9.38
C LEU A 42 19.45 0.79 -10.46
N GLU A 43 18.22 1.22 -10.21
CA GLU A 43 17.16 1.12 -11.20
C GLU A 43 17.47 2.01 -12.42
N PRO A 44 17.18 1.52 -13.63
CA PRO A 44 17.22 2.37 -14.82
C PRO A 44 16.25 3.54 -14.65
N GLU A 45 16.53 4.64 -15.31
CA GLU A 45 15.61 5.77 -15.37
C GLU A 45 14.24 5.31 -15.87
N TRP A 46 13.19 5.61 -15.08
CA TRP A 46 11.83 5.25 -15.45
C TRP A 46 11.37 6.11 -16.63
N ARG A 47 10.88 5.45 -17.66
CA ARG A 47 10.33 6.12 -18.84
C ARG A 47 8.85 6.30 -18.67
N CYS A 48 8.41 7.55 -18.52
CA CYS A 48 7.00 7.88 -18.51
C CYS A 48 6.40 7.53 -19.90
N PRO A 49 5.28 6.78 -19.95
CA PRO A 49 4.54 6.57 -21.20
C PRO A 49 4.19 7.90 -21.88
N GLU A 50 4.15 7.93 -23.21
CA GLU A 50 3.91 9.17 -23.99
C GLU A 50 2.52 9.77 -23.70
N GLU A 51 1.53 8.93 -23.40
CA GLU A 51 0.16 9.31 -23.03
C GLU A 51 0.03 9.87 -21.60
N LEU A 52 1.11 9.82 -20.83
CA LEU A 52 1.15 10.30 -19.45
C LEU A 52 2.17 11.42 -19.28
N ARG A 53 2.01 12.20 -18.23
CA ARG A 53 2.95 13.22 -17.78
C ARG A 53 3.34 12.95 -16.34
N ARG A 54 4.63 12.98 -16.07
CA ARG A 54 5.20 12.94 -14.72
C ARG A 54 5.68 14.33 -14.31
N THR A 55 5.24 14.81 -13.17
CA THR A 55 5.67 16.07 -12.56
C THR A 55 6.24 15.79 -11.17
N ILE A 56 7.39 16.34 -10.87
CA ILE A 56 7.98 16.31 -9.52
C ILE A 56 7.53 17.57 -8.79
N ILE A 57 7.10 17.41 -7.56
CA ILE A 57 6.67 18.46 -6.65
C ILE A 57 7.61 18.43 -5.46
N ASP A 58 8.37 19.52 -5.29
CA ASP A 58 9.28 19.67 -4.16
C ASP A 58 8.51 20.16 -2.94
N MET A 59 8.64 19.43 -1.84
CA MET A 59 8.16 19.80 -0.51
C MET A 59 9.36 20.14 0.37
N ASP A 60 9.13 20.73 1.54
CA ASP A 60 10.24 21.19 2.40
C ASP A 60 11.23 20.08 2.78
N ASN A 61 10.74 18.85 3.02
CA ASN A 61 11.55 17.74 3.52
C ASN A 61 11.53 16.48 2.66
N TYR A 62 10.70 16.42 1.62
CA TYR A 62 10.53 15.27 0.74
C TYR A 62 10.03 15.73 -0.63
N THR A 63 9.88 14.83 -1.57
CA THR A 63 9.31 15.12 -2.89
C THR A 63 8.05 14.28 -3.11
N MET A 64 7.18 14.76 -3.99
CA MET A 64 6.05 13.99 -4.50
C MET A 64 6.15 13.85 -6.01
N GLU A 65 5.65 12.74 -6.54
CA GLU A 65 5.50 12.53 -7.97
C GLU A 65 4.02 12.54 -8.33
N MET A 66 3.62 13.43 -9.24
CA MET A 66 2.30 13.41 -9.86
C MET A 66 2.41 12.77 -11.24
N ILE A 67 1.68 11.68 -11.47
CA ILE A 67 1.52 11.09 -12.81
C ILE A 67 0.06 11.28 -13.24
N SER A 68 -0.13 11.87 -14.40
CA SER A 68 -1.43 12.29 -14.94
C SER A 68 -1.54 11.95 -16.42
N PRO A 69 -2.74 11.71 -16.98
CA PRO A 69 -2.95 11.69 -18.42
C PRO A 69 -2.47 13.00 -19.07
N ALA A 70 -1.77 12.89 -20.22
CA ALA A 70 -1.18 14.06 -20.88
C ALA A 70 -2.23 15.03 -21.45
N ASP A 71 -3.38 14.51 -21.88
CA ASP A 71 -4.43 15.26 -22.61
C ASP A 71 -5.48 15.93 -21.69
N GLN A 72 -5.36 15.81 -20.36
CA GLN A 72 -6.39 16.31 -19.40
C GLN A 72 -6.28 17.80 -19.07
N TYR A 73 -5.66 18.64 -19.87
CA TYR A 73 -5.46 20.06 -19.56
C TYR A 73 -6.75 20.90 -19.48
N ASP A 74 -7.87 20.45 -20.06
CA ASP A 74 -9.08 21.28 -20.24
C ASP A 74 -10.25 20.99 -19.27
N MET A 75 -10.14 20.00 -18.37
CA MET A 75 -11.24 19.59 -17.49
C MET A 75 -10.94 19.90 -16.02
N MET A 76 -10.77 21.16 -15.67
CA MET A 76 -10.40 21.60 -14.30
C MET A 76 -11.44 21.36 -13.20
N TRP A 77 -12.65 20.91 -13.53
CA TRP A 77 -13.76 20.95 -12.55
C TRP A 77 -14.13 19.58 -11.95
N ASP A 78 -13.54 18.47 -12.41
CA ASP A 78 -13.95 17.11 -12.00
C ASP A 78 -12.76 16.15 -11.95
N ARG A 79 -11.66 16.61 -11.33
CA ARG A 79 -10.43 15.81 -11.23
C ARG A 79 -10.51 14.79 -10.10
N TYR A 80 -10.26 13.54 -10.44
CA TYR A 80 -10.12 12.43 -9.49
C TYR A 80 -8.64 12.15 -9.26
N VAL A 81 -8.29 11.78 -8.04
CA VAL A 81 -6.89 11.49 -7.71
C VAL A 81 -6.77 10.32 -6.74
N ILE A 82 -5.71 9.55 -6.92
CA ILE A 82 -5.31 8.52 -5.98
C ILE A 82 -4.04 8.99 -5.28
N LEU A 83 -4.09 9.15 -3.96
CA LEU A 83 -2.91 9.34 -3.12
C LEU A 83 -2.32 7.97 -2.85
N GLN A 84 -1.22 7.64 -3.54
CA GLN A 84 -0.52 6.37 -3.44
C GLN A 84 0.57 6.44 -2.38
N LEU A 85 0.41 5.71 -1.28
CA LEU A 85 1.41 5.56 -0.22
C LEU A 85 2.16 4.23 -0.42
N HIS A 86 3.45 4.32 -0.75
CA HIS A 86 4.24 3.14 -1.10
C HIS A 86 4.56 2.25 0.11
N GLY A 87 4.76 0.96 -0.14
CA GLY A 87 5.27 0.02 0.86
C GLY A 87 6.77 0.14 1.10
N GLY A 88 7.36 -0.93 1.64
CA GLY A 88 8.80 -0.98 1.92
C GLY A 88 9.14 -1.05 3.40
N GLY A 89 8.16 -1.44 4.25
CA GLY A 89 8.37 -1.65 5.69
C GLY A 89 8.77 -0.38 6.44
N TYR A 90 8.44 0.79 5.93
CA TYR A 90 8.88 2.12 6.41
C TYR A 90 10.39 2.39 6.31
N TYR A 91 11.14 1.55 5.56
CA TYR A 91 12.57 1.71 5.31
C TYR A 91 12.90 1.92 3.84
N GLY A 92 12.04 1.41 2.94
CA GLY A 92 12.20 1.57 1.51
C GLY A 92 11.58 2.86 1.00
N ARG A 93 12.20 3.44 -0.04
CA ARG A 93 11.73 4.64 -0.73
C ARG A 93 10.96 4.28 -2.00
N ILE A 94 10.40 5.28 -2.65
CA ILE A 94 9.70 5.10 -3.94
C ILE A 94 10.67 4.56 -5.01
N HIS A 95 10.20 3.63 -5.83
CA HIS A 95 10.97 3.04 -6.92
C HIS A 95 10.06 2.72 -8.13
N ASN A 96 10.65 2.25 -9.25
CA ASN A 96 9.93 2.11 -10.52
C ASN A 96 8.66 1.27 -10.45
N THR A 97 8.60 0.23 -9.61
CA THR A 97 7.37 -0.57 -9.45
C THR A 97 6.19 0.29 -8.95
N TYR A 98 6.43 1.33 -8.14
CA TYR A 98 5.37 2.24 -7.70
C TYR A 98 4.91 3.18 -8.80
N ARG A 99 5.81 3.57 -9.72
CA ARG A 99 5.45 4.33 -10.92
C ARG A 99 4.63 3.47 -11.88
N ASP A 100 4.99 2.18 -12.03
CA ASP A 100 4.19 1.22 -12.79
C ASP A 100 2.82 0.97 -12.13
N SER A 101 2.76 0.95 -10.80
CA SER A 101 1.49 0.89 -10.06
C SER A 101 0.63 2.13 -10.28
N ALA A 102 1.26 3.31 -10.36
CA ALA A 102 0.54 4.55 -10.68
C ALA A 102 -0.08 4.48 -12.07
N VAL A 103 0.64 3.96 -13.08
CA VAL A 103 0.08 3.71 -14.41
C VAL A 103 -1.12 2.76 -14.33
N MET A 104 -1.01 1.67 -13.57
CA MET A 104 -2.13 0.74 -13.36
C MET A 104 -3.33 1.42 -12.69
N TYR A 105 -3.11 2.29 -11.72
CA TYR A 105 -4.20 3.05 -11.09
C TYR A 105 -4.88 4.00 -12.10
N ILE A 106 -4.12 4.68 -12.94
CA ILE A 106 -4.65 5.53 -14.02
C ILE A 106 -5.54 4.71 -14.96
N ASP A 107 -5.05 3.55 -15.43
CA ASP A 107 -5.80 2.65 -16.29
C ASP A 107 -7.09 2.14 -15.62
N MET A 108 -6.98 1.68 -14.38
CA MET A 108 -8.10 1.07 -13.65
C MET A 108 -9.15 2.09 -13.21
N SER A 109 -8.79 3.34 -13.06
CA SER A 109 -9.69 4.44 -12.69
C SER A 109 -10.37 5.11 -13.89
N GLY A 110 -9.85 4.87 -15.09
CA GLY A 110 -10.30 5.57 -16.32
C GLY A 110 -9.74 6.99 -16.40
N GLY A 111 -8.51 7.21 -15.89
CA GLY A 111 -7.77 8.46 -16.09
C GLY A 111 -7.64 9.38 -14.87
N ALA A 112 -7.77 8.87 -13.64
CA ALA A 112 -7.47 9.67 -12.45
C ALA A 112 -5.98 10.01 -12.37
N ASP A 113 -5.66 11.15 -11.76
CA ASP A 113 -4.29 11.47 -11.38
C ASP A 113 -3.78 10.54 -10.27
N VAL A 114 -2.46 10.35 -10.18
CA VAL A 114 -1.85 9.62 -9.05
C VAL A 114 -0.75 10.47 -8.45
N LEU A 115 -0.92 10.83 -7.16
CA LEU A 115 0.09 11.51 -6.36
C LEU A 115 0.80 10.51 -5.47
N SER A 116 2.11 10.40 -5.60
CA SER A 116 2.95 9.47 -4.85
C SER A 116 4.03 10.23 -4.08
N PRO A 117 3.87 10.48 -2.77
CA PRO A 117 4.93 11.05 -1.96
C PRO A 117 6.06 10.04 -1.75
N ASP A 118 7.30 10.49 -1.93
CA ASP A 118 8.50 9.78 -1.47
C ASP A 118 8.77 10.17 0.00
N TYR A 119 7.82 9.79 0.85
CA TYR A 119 7.80 10.19 2.25
C TYR A 119 9.06 9.74 3.01
N ARG A 120 9.41 10.48 4.05
CA ARG A 120 10.57 10.22 4.92
C ARG A 120 10.45 8.86 5.62
N VAL A 121 11.54 8.10 5.65
CA VAL A 121 11.57 6.71 6.15
C VAL A 121 12.60 6.50 7.25
N ALA A 122 12.38 5.47 8.05
CA ALA A 122 13.33 5.01 9.05
C ALA A 122 14.60 4.42 8.38
N PRO A 123 15.75 4.36 9.09
CA PRO A 123 15.95 4.78 10.47
C PRO A 123 16.19 6.29 10.64
N ASP A 124 16.49 7.03 9.55
CA ASP A 124 16.85 8.44 9.60
C ASP A 124 15.65 9.30 10.05
N HIS A 125 14.45 8.91 9.65
CA HIS A 125 13.21 9.58 9.98
C HIS A 125 12.16 8.57 10.47
N PRO A 126 12.21 8.19 11.76
CA PRO A 126 11.19 7.31 12.35
C PRO A 126 9.83 7.99 12.48
N PHE A 127 8.84 7.31 13.01
CA PHE A 127 7.55 7.88 13.36
C PHE A 127 7.72 9.18 14.18
N PRO A 128 6.98 10.26 13.88
CA PRO A 128 5.81 10.30 12.98
C PRO A 128 6.08 10.78 11.54
N ALA A 129 7.33 10.87 11.08
CA ALA A 129 7.70 11.54 9.84
C ALA A 129 6.88 11.09 8.61
N ALA A 130 6.73 9.77 8.39
CA ALA A 130 5.94 9.25 7.26
C ALA A 130 4.45 9.66 7.34
N LEU A 131 3.87 9.69 8.54
CA LEU A 131 2.50 10.13 8.74
C LEU A 131 2.36 11.63 8.49
N GLU A 132 3.28 12.45 9.00
CA GLU A 132 3.29 13.91 8.76
C GLU A 132 3.35 14.22 7.27
N ASP A 133 4.25 13.57 6.52
CA ASP A 133 4.38 13.75 5.08
C ASP A 133 3.13 13.31 4.32
N SER A 134 2.47 12.23 4.78
CA SER A 134 1.20 11.76 4.20
C SER A 134 0.05 12.74 4.46
N VAL A 135 -0.02 13.32 5.66
CA VAL A 135 -1.01 14.36 6.02
C VAL A 135 -0.78 15.63 5.19
N GLU A 136 0.48 16.03 5.03
CA GLU A 136 0.86 17.20 4.22
C GLU A 136 0.51 16.97 2.75
N SER A 137 0.80 15.77 2.20
CA SER A 137 0.43 15.39 0.83
C SER A 137 -1.08 15.42 0.62
N TYR A 138 -1.87 14.93 1.59
CA TYR A 138 -3.32 15.00 1.53
C TYR A 138 -3.83 16.45 1.58
N ARG A 139 -3.25 17.28 2.46
CA ARG A 139 -3.58 18.72 2.54
C ARG A 139 -3.23 19.44 1.24
N TRP A 140 -2.09 19.12 0.66
CA TRP A 140 -1.69 19.66 -0.64
C TRP A 140 -2.75 19.39 -1.72
N LEU A 141 -3.32 18.19 -1.78
CA LEU A 141 -4.41 17.90 -2.71
C LEU A 141 -5.63 18.80 -2.49
N LEU A 142 -6.05 18.99 -1.24
CA LEU A 142 -7.18 19.87 -0.91
C LEU A 142 -6.90 21.33 -1.29
N GLU A 143 -5.67 21.81 -1.13
CA GLU A 143 -5.23 23.15 -1.48
C GLU A 143 -5.06 23.35 -2.99
N HIS A 144 -5.01 22.27 -3.77
CA HIS A 144 -4.91 22.27 -5.24
C HIS A 144 -6.20 21.81 -5.92
N ASP A 145 -7.34 22.16 -5.30
CA ASP A 145 -8.69 21.99 -5.85
C ASP A 145 -9.15 20.54 -6.08
N TYR A 146 -8.52 19.55 -5.44
CA TYR A 146 -9.08 18.21 -5.38
C TYR A 146 -10.11 18.11 -4.26
N SER A 147 -11.35 17.78 -4.64
CA SER A 147 -12.43 17.59 -3.71
C SER A 147 -12.23 16.29 -2.88
N PRO A 148 -12.51 16.28 -1.57
CA PRO A 148 -12.31 15.07 -0.75
C PRO A 148 -13.03 13.84 -1.29
N GLU A 149 -14.23 14.01 -1.85
CA GLU A 149 -15.02 12.96 -2.49
C GLU A 149 -14.42 12.44 -3.80
N HIS A 150 -13.40 13.10 -4.33
CA HIS A 150 -12.64 12.69 -5.52
C HIS A 150 -11.26 12.13 -5.16
N ILE A 151 -10.88 12.12 -3.88
CA ILE A 151 -9.62 11.57 -3.41
C ILE A 151 -9.84 10.13 -2.92
N VAL A 152 -9.06 9.19 -3.42
CA VAL A 152 -8.91 7.85 -2.83
C VAL A 152 -7.49 7.69 -2.33
N VAL A 153 -7.32 7.19 -1.11
CA VAL A 153 -6.00 6.85 -0.58
C VAL A 153 -5.75 5.36 -0.83
N ALA A 154 -4.59 5.02 -1.37
CA ALA A 154 -4.24 3.64 -1.67
C ALA A 154 -2.81 3.33 -1.22
N GLY A 155 -2.60 2.15 -0.64
CA GLY A 155 -1.26 1.74 -0.24
C GLY A 155 -1.10 0.23 -0.09
N ASP A 156 0.14 -0.20 -0.16
CA ASP A 156 0.52 -1.59 0.00
C ASP A 156 1.44 -1.78 1.21
N SER A 157 1.40 -2.95 1.85
CA SER A 157 2.32 -3.29 2.94
C SER A 157 2.33 -2.20 4.05
N ALA A 158 3.49 -1.63 4.36
CA ALA A 158 3.62 -0.47 5.26
C ALA A 158 2.82 0.75 4.78
N GLY A 159 2.78 1.01 3.46
CA GLY A 159 1.95 2.07 2.89
C GLY A 159 0.45 1.81 3.06
N GLY A 160 0.03 0.53 3.09
CA GLY A 160 -1.33 0.15 3.46
C GLY A 160 -1.66 0.46 4.92
N GLY A 161 -0.73 0.18 5.84
CA GLY A 161 -0.83 0.60 7.24
C GLY A 161 -0.88 2.12 7.37
N LEU A 162 0.02 2.82 6.66
CA LEU A 162 0.07 4.28 6.64
C LEU A 162 -1.21 4.92 6.07
N SER A 163 -1.84 4.29 5.07
CA SER A 163 -3.14 4.74 4.52
C SER A 163 -4.25 4.70 5.56
N LEU A 164 -4.26 3.66 6.40
CA LEU A 164 -5.22 3.56 7.51
C LEU A 164 -4.88 4.53 8.64
N ALA A 165 -3.59 4.70 8.99
CA ALA A 165 -3.13 5.67 9.96
C ALA A 165 -3.48 7.11 9.54
N LEU A 166 -3.28 7.45 8.25
CA LEU A 166 -3.73 8.72 7.68
C LEU A 166 -5.24 8.90 7.85
N GLY A 167 -6.05 7.88 7.50
CA GLY A 167 -7.50 7.94 7.68
C GLY A 167 -7.91 8.17 9.14
N LEU A 168 -7.25 7.51 10.11
CA LEU A 168 -7.45 7.73 11.54
C LEU A 168 -7.11 9.17 11.92
N TYR A 169 -5.96 9.66 11.47
CA TYR A 169 -5.50 11.03 11.75
C TYR A 169 -6.48 12.08 11.21
N LEU A 170 -6.88 11.96 9.94
CA LEU A 170 -7.82 12.90 9.31
C LEU A 170 -9.12 13.00 10.10
N ARG A 171 -9.71 11.85 10.44
CA ARG A 171 -10.94 11.80 11.23
C ARG A 171 -10.77 12.44 12.62
N ASP A 172 -9.71 12.08 13.33
CA ASP A 172 -9.49 12.51 14.71
C ASP A 172 -9.20 14.01 14.82
N HIS A 173 -8.72 14.60 13.71
CA HIS A 173 -8.46 16.04 13.61
C HIS A 173 -9.56 16.80 12.85
N GLY A 174 -10.70 16.16 12.54
CA GLY A 174 -11.83 16.80 11.87
C GLY A 174 -11.51 17.28 10.46
N MET A 175 -10.52 16.70 9.79
CA MET A 175 -10.22 17.00 8.39
C MET A 175 -11.21 16.30 7.45
N PRO A 176 -11.43 16.83 6.24
CA PRO A 176 -12.25 16.16 5.25
C PRO A 176 -11.73 14.72 4.98
N MET A 177 -12.65 13.75 4.92
CA MET A 177 -12.30 12.35 4.67
C MET A 177 -12.28 12.04 3.17
N PRO A 178 -11.40 11.15 2.69
CA PRO A 178 -11.38 10.72 1.29
C PRO A 178 -12.63 9.90 0.93
N ALA A 179 -12.91 9.77 -0.37
CA ALA A 179 -14.00 8.94 -0.90
C ALA A 179 -13.87 7.46 -0.53
N GLY A 180 -12.64 6.98 -0.36
CA GLY A 180 -12.35 5.60 0.00
C GLY A 180 -10.89 5.36 0.30
N ILE A 181 -10.60 4.21 0.92
CA ILE A 181 -9.23 3.74 1.16
C ILE A 181 -9.07 2.33 0.59
N ILE A 182 -7.97 2.09 -0.11
CA ILE A 182 -7.59 0.79 -0.67
C ILE A 182 -6.30 0.32 0.01
N THR A 183 -6.29 -0.91 0.50
CA THR A 183 -5.06 -1.52 1.03
C THR A 183 -4.76 -2.85 0.36
N MET A 184 -3.49 -3.07 0.04
CA MET A 184 -2.96 -4.32 -0.48
C MET A 184 -1.96 -4.88 0.52
N SER A 185 -2.27 -6.03 1.14
CA SER A 185 -1.38 -6.70 2.11
C SER A 185 -0.92 -5.75 3.24
N ALA A 186 -1.82 -4.97 3.81
CA ALA A 186 -1.47 -3.91 4.76
C ALA A 186 -0.77 -4.44 6.01
N TRP A 187 0.33 -3.80 6.42
CA TRP A 187 0.97 -4.04 7.69
C TRP A 187 0.40 -3.08 8.74
N THR A 188 -0.50 -3.60 9.57
CA THR A 188 -1.30 -2.80 10.51
C THR A 188 -1.02 -3.09 11.98
N ASP A 189 -0.21 -4.12 12.24
CA ASP A 189 0.16 -4.54 13.59
C ASP A 189 1.69 -4.69 13.73
N LEU A 190 2.33 -3.64 14.22
CA LEU A 190 3.77 -3.64 14.46
C LEU A 190 4.15 -4.42 15.73
N THR A 191 3.15 -4.84 16.53
CA THR A 191 3.35 -5.73 17.69
C THR A 191 3.36 -7.20 17.32
N LYS A 192 2.93 -7.54 16.11
CA LYS A 192 2.92 -8.92 15.59
C LYS A 192 2.05 -9.86 16.44
N SER A 193 0.87 -9.40 16.86
CA SER A 193 0.00 -10.12 17.79
C SER A 193 -0.89 -11.16 17.12
N GLY A 194 -1.07 -11.09 15.78
CA GLY A 194 -1.91 -12.02 15.04
C GLY A 194 -1.33 -13.44 14.97
N ASP A 195 -2.19 -14.45 14.97
CA ASP A 195 -1.79 -15.86 14.89
C ASP A 195 -1.08 -16.19 13.56
N SER A 196 -1.45 -15.49 12.47
CA SER A 196 -0.84 -15.67 11.14
C SER A 196 0.66 -15.40 11.11
N TYR A 197 1.21 -14.59 12.02
CA TYR A 197 2.67 -14.42 12.14
C TYR A 197 3.41 -15.70 12.52
N GLN A 198 2.72 -16.64 13.14
CA GLN A 198 3.24 -17.98 13.49
C GLN A 198 2.77 -19.05 12.51
N GLU A 199 1.48 -19.10 12.23
CA GLU A 199 0.87 -20.12 11.37
C GLU A 199 1.36 -20.07 9.93
N LYS A 200 1.62 -18.86 9.41
CA LYS A 200 2.12 -18.66 8.05
C LYS A 200 3.64 -18.51 7.94
N TYR A 201 4.37 -18.62 9.06
CA TYR A 201 5.82 -18.40 9.11
C TYR A 201 6.60 -19.23 8.10
N ASP A 202 6.25 -20.50 7.91
CA ASP A 202 6.91 -21.38 6.94
C ASP A 202 6.26 -21.32 5.54
N ALA A 203 5.06 -20.74 5.44
CA ALA A 203 4.27 -20.70 4.23
C ALA A 203 4.45 -19.39 3.44
N ASP A 204 4.72 -18.28 4.12
CA ASP A 204 4.90 -16.97 3.51
C ASP A 204 6.23 -16.92 2.72
N PRO A 205 6.18 -16.82 1.38
CA PRO A 205 7.38 -16.83 0.56
C PRO A 205 8.15 -15.51 0.61
N VAL A 206 7.61 -14.45 1.25
CA VAL A 206 8.23 -13.11 1.31
C VAL A 206 8.86 -12.84 2.67
N PHE A 207 8.13 -13.05 3.75
CA PHE A 207 8.59 -12.76 5.11
C PHE A 207 8.94 -13.99 5.93
N GLY A 208 8.53 -15.16 5.49
CA GLY A 208 8.65 -16.39 6.23
C GLY A 208 10.08 -16.96 6.32
N GLY A 209 10.24 -17.99 7.16
CA GLY A 209 11.49 -18.73 7.33
C GLY A 209 12.64 -17.97 8.01
N THR A 210 12.44 -16.71 8.44
CA THR A 210 13.48 -15.93 9.12
C THR A 210 12.92 -14.84 10.03
N ARG A 211 13.52 -14.68 11.21
CA ARG A 211 13.22 -13.58 12.14
C ARG A 211 13.94 -12.26 11.77
N LYS A 212 14.67 -12.21 10.66
CA LYS A 212 15.37 -11.02 10.16
C LYS A 212 14.56 -10.25 9.12
N SER A 213 13.35 -10.70 8.76
CA SER A 213 12.50 -10.02 7.78
C SER A 213 12.02 -8.65 8.30
N LEU A 214 11.56 -7.79 7.38
CA LEU A 214 11.15 -6.41 7.68
C LEU A 214 10.07 -6.34 8.77
N VAL A 215 9.15 -7.29 8.83
CA VAL A 215 8.08 -7.34 9.84
C VAL A 215 8.58 -7.49 11.28
N TYR A 216 9.86 -7.83 11.49
CA TYR A 216 10.49 -7.90 12.80
C TYR A 216 11.36 -6.69 13.13
N LYS A 217 11.46 -5.69 12.23
CA LYS A 217 12.20 -4.46 12.50
C LYS A 217 11.36 -3.50 13.33
N GLU A 218 12.00 -2.83 14.29
CA GLU A 218 11.36 -1.96 15.28
C GLU A 218 11.74 -0.48 15.13
N GLY A 219 12.67 -0.16 14.24
CA GLY A 219 13.20 1.20 14.09
C GLY A 219 12.20 2.23 13.56
N TYR A 220 11.05 1.83 12.99
CA TYR A 220 10.05 2.78 12.55
C TYR A 220 9.37 3.51 13.72
N TYR A 221 8.98 2.79 14.75
CA TYR A 221 8.32 3.42 15.91
C TYR A 221 9.30 3.95 16.97
N ALA A 222 10.61 3.61 16.86
CA ALA A 222 11.66 4.10 17.75
C ALA A 222 11.26 3.98 19.24
N ASP A 223 11.19 5.10 19.95
CA ASP A 223 10.81 5.15 21.38
C ASP A 223 9.30 5.31 21.62
N HIS A 224 8.48 5.27 20.54
CA HIS A 224 7.03 5.38 20.66
C HIS A 224 6.39 4.02 20.98
N ASP A 225 5.19 4.06 21.57
CA ASP A 225 4.43 2.85 21.86
C ASP A 225 3.94 2.20 20.55
N PRO A 226 4.37 0.97 20.21
CA PRO A 226 3.91 0.30 19.01
C PRO A 226 2.40 0.01 19.00
N MET A 227 1.71 0.13 20.15
CA MET A 227 0.25 0.02 20.25
C MET A 227 -0.48 1.31 19.83
N ASP A 228 0.23 2.42 19.62
CA ASP A 228 -0.38 3.66 19.12
C ASP A 228 -1.13 3.39 17.80
N PRO A 229 -2.43 3.78 17.67
CA PRO A 229 -3.20 3.57 16.46
C PRO A 229 -2.62 4.22 15.19
N TYR A 230 -1.79 5.22 15.33
CA TYR A 230 -1.11 5.83 14.20
C TYR A 230 0.16 5.08 13.76
N ILE A 231 0.65 4.16 14.61
CA ILE A 231 1.74 3.24 14.32
C ILE A 231 1.18 1.88 13.90
N SER A 232 0.27 1.34 14.73
CA SER A 232 -0.44 0.08 14.50
C SER A 232 -1.94 0.32 14.34
N PRO A 233 -2.42 0.63 13.13
CA PRO A 233 -3.82 0.94 12.86
C PRO A 233 -4.83 -0.14 13.29
N ILE A 234 -4.37 -1.37 13.46
CA ILE A 234 -5.19 -2.45 14.03
C ILE A 234 -5.80 -2.07 15.40
N ASN A 235 -5.16 -1.19 16.16
CA ASN A 235 -5.63 -0.68 17.46
C ASN A 235 -6.59 0.50 17.33
N GLY A 236 -6.83 0.99 16.11
CA GLY A 236 -7.66 2.15 15.84
C GLY A 236 -9.16 1.90 16.02
N ASN A 237 -9.89 2.99 16.18
CA ASN A 237 -11.34 3.02 16.13
C ASN A 237 -11.78 3.42 14.72
N PHE A 238 -12.51 2.55 14.01
CA PHE A 238 -12.93 2.77 12.62
C PHE A 238 -14.33 3.39 12.46
N ARG A 239 -14.92 3.92 13.54
CA ARG A 239 -16.22 4.63 13.43
C ARG A 239 -16.06 5.89 12.57
N GLY A 240 -16.95 6.05 11.60
CA GLY A 240 -16.91 7.20 10.68
C GLY A 240 -15.86 7.09 9.57
N PHE A 241 -15.28 5.90 9.40
CA PHE A 241 -14.30 5.66 8.34
C PHE A 241 -14.95 5.64 6.94
N PRO A 242 -14.23 6.05 5.89
CA PRO A 242 -14.73 5.94 4.53
C PRO A 242 -14.82 4.47 4.09
N PRO A 243 -15.43 4.18 2.94
CA PRO A 243 -15.40 2.84 2.36
C PRO A 243 -13.99 2.27 2.27
N LEU A 244 -13.83 0.98 2.62
CA LEU A 244 -12.57 0.26 2.58
C LEU A 244 -12.61 -0.90 1.59
N LEU A 245 -11.59 -0.99 0.73
CA LEU A 245 -11.22 -2.21 0.03
C LEU A 245 -9.90 -2.71 0.61
N MET A 246 -9.90 -3.94 1.12
CA MET A 246 -8.72 -4.55 1.72
C MET A 246 -8.44 -5.89 1.04
N GLN A 247 -7.28 -6.03 0.41
CA GLN A 247 -6.86 -7.26 -0.27
C GLN A 247 -5.64 -7.85 0.42
N VAL A 248 -5.60 -9.17 0.55
CA VAL A 248 -4.50 -9.90 1.18
C VAL A 248 -4.35 -11.30 0.56
N GLY A 249 -3.13 -11.81 0.49
CA GLY A 249 -2.87 -13.19 0.11
C GLY A 249 -3.06 -14.15 1.30
N GLU A 250 -3.59 -15.33 1.03
CA GLU A 250 -3.83 -16.35 2.06
C GLU A 250 -2.53 -16.85 2.73
N MET A 251 -1.40 -16.78 2.01
CA MET A 251 -0.11 -17.30 2.48
C MET A 251 0.67 -16.29 3.35
N GLU A 252 0.12 -15.09 3.56
CA GLU A 252 0.84 -14.01 4.22
C GLU A 252 0.86 -14.12 5.74
N MET A 253 1.99 -13.78 6.34
CA MET A 253 2.09 -13.51 7.77
C MET A 253 1.22 -12.32 8.20
N LEU A 254 0.93 -11.38 7.29
CA LEU A 254 0.05 -10.22 7.52
C LEU A 254 -1.44 -10.51 7.26
N LEU A 255 -1.86 -11.78 7.18
CA LEU A 255 -3.25 -12.14 6.93
C LEU A 255 -4.17 -11.60 8.02
N ASP A 256 -3.82 -11.82 9.29
CA ASP A 256 -4.64 -11.40 10.43
C ASP A 256 -4.69 -9.88 10.59
N ASP A 257 -3.68 -9.15 10.15
CA ASP A 257 -3.67 -7.70 10.08
C ASP A 257 -4.89 -7.18 9.29
N THR A 258 -5.03 -7.70 8.07
CA THR A 258 -6.15 -7.34 7.17
C THR A 258 -7.49 -7.83 7.71
N LEU A 259 -7.58 -9.08 8.20
CA LEU A 259 -8.82 -9.65 8.71
C LEU A 259 -9.33 -8.92 9.94
N SER A 260 -8.44 -8.60 10.88
CA SER A 260 -8.77 -7.92 12.13
C SER A 260 -9.23 -6.48 11.90
N VAL A 261 -8.51 -5.71 11.08
CA VAL A 261 -8.95 -4.34 10.71
C VAL A 261 -10.29 -4.39 9.99
N GLY A 262 -10.46 -5.30 9.02
CA GLY A 262 -11.71 -5.45 8.29
C GLY A 262 -12.88 -5.81 9.19
N ALA A 263 -12.68 -6.67 10.18
CA ALA A 263 -13.70 -7.03 11.18
C ALA A 263 -14.07 -5.84 12.07
N LYS A 264 -13.06 -5.12 12.59
CA LYS A 264 -13.27 -3.92 13.43
C LYS A 264 -14.01 -2.81 12.68
N ALA A 265 -13.63 -2.56 11.42
CA ALA A 265 -14.26 -1.52 10.62
C ALA A 265 -15.73 -1.86 10.27
N ARG A 266 -16.05 -3.14 9.97
CA ARG A 266 -17.43 -3.60 9.80
C ARG A 266 -18.22 -3.47 11.09
N HIS A 267 -17.65 -3.88 12.24
CA HIS A 267 -18.32 -3.76 13.54
C HIS A 267 -18.62 -2.30 13.90
N ALA A 268 -17.77 -1.37 13.46
CA ALA A 268 -18.00 0.07 13.60
C ALA A 268 -19.05 0.65 12.65
N GLY A 269 -19.69 -0.18 11.80
CA GLY A 269 -20.72 0.23 10.82
C GLY A 269 -20.15 0.69 9.47
N GLY A 270 -18.86 0.47 9.21
CA GLY A 270 -18.19 0.86 7.97
C GLY A 270 -18.57 -0.03 6.76
N ARG A 271 -18.51 0.55 5.56
CA ARG A 271 -18.60 -0.18 4.28
C ARG A 271 -17.23 -0.79 3.97
N VAL A 272 -17.05 -2.09 4.23
CA VAL A 272 -15.76 -2.76 4.10
C VAL A 272 -15.86 -4.00 3.25
N LYS A 273 -15.03 -4.08 2.23
CA LYS A 273 -14.77 -5.30 1.46
C LYS A 273 -13.38 -5.82 1.79
N VAL A 274 -13.31 -7.02 2.32
CA VAL A 274 -12.06 -7.77 2.51
C VAL A 274 -12.06 -8.92 1.53
N HIS A 275 -10.96 -9.10 0.79
CA HIS A 275 -10.75 -10.22 -0.12
C HIS A 275 -9.43 -10.92 0.20
N VAL A 276 -9.54 -12.18 0.60
CA VAL A 276 -8.41 -13.08 0.77
C VAL A 276 -8.21 -13.86 -0.52
N TYR A 277 -7.06 -13.72 -1.15
CA TYR A 277 -6.73 -14.40 -2.41
C TYR A 277 -6.04 -15.75 -2.12
N PRO A 278 -6.69 -16.89 -2.44
CA PRO A 278 -6.14 -18.20 -2.14
C PRO A 278 -4.76 -18.42 -2.77
N GLY A 279 -3.83 -18.95 -1.97
CA GLY A 279 -2.47 -19.28 -2.41
C GLY A 279 -1.58 -18.11 -2.79
N MET A 280 -2.07 -16.87 -2.66
CA MET A 280 -1.28 -15.66 -2.94
C MET A 280 -0.43 -15.25 -1.74
N TRP A 281 0.58 -14.45 -2.01
CA TRP A 281 1.62 -13.98 -1.10
C TRP A 281 1.60 -12.45 -0.98
N HIS A 282 2.46 -11.91 -0.15
CA HIS A 282 2.57 -10.50 0.14
C HIS A 282 2.76 -9.64 -1.13
N ILE A 283 1.90 -8.64 -1.28
CA ILE A 283 1.82 -7.70 -2.43
C ILE A 283 1.83 -8.40 -3.80
N PHE A 284 1.15 -9.56 -3.91
CA PHE A 284 1.03 -10.31 -5.17
C PHE A 284 0.45 -9.43 -6.31
N GLN A 285 -0.29 -8.39 -5.99
CA GLN A 285 -0.86 -7.43 -6.94
C GLN A 285 0.22 -6.75 -7.80
N MET A 286 1.45 -6.62 -7.28
CA MET A 286 2.60 -6.08 -8.03
C MET A 286 3.06 -6.99 -9.19
N GLY A 287 2.43 -8.14 -9.36
CA GLY A 287 2.53 -8.96 -10.57
C GLY A 287 1.72 -8.40 -11.74
N PHE A 288 0.89 -7.37 -11.52
CA PHE A 288 0.10 -6.69 -12.54
C PHE A 288 -0.67 -7.69 -13.44
N ASN A 289 -0.24 -7.83 -14.69
CA ASN A 289 -0.86 -8.71 -15.68
C ASN A 289 -0.19 -10.09 -15.83
N LEU A 290 0.82 -10.41 -15.02
CA LEU A 290 1.61 -11.65 -15.16
C LEU A 290 0.81 -12.91 -14.85
N TYR A 291 -0.14 -12.85 -13.92
CA TYR A 291 -1.01 -13.97 -13.53
C TYR A 291 -2.44 -13.51 -13.22
N PRO A 292 -3.42 -14.43 -13.35
CA PRO A 292 -4.84 -14.09 -13.26
C PRO A 292 -5.26 -13.44 -11.93
N GLU A 293 -4.68 -13.88 -10.82
CA GLU A 293 -5.03 -13.40 -9.48
C GLU A 293 -4.69 -11.91 -9.30
N ALA A 294 -3.50 -11.47 -9.76
CA ALA A 294 -3.13 -10.05 -9.74
C ALA A 294 -4.06 -9.23 -10.64
N LYS A 295 -4.35 -9.75 -11.85
CA LYS A 295 -5.28 -9.08 -12.77
C LYS A 295 -6.69 -8.93 -12.18
N GLU A 296 -7.19 -9.95 -11.47
CA GLU A 296 -8.49 -9.87 -10.82
C GLU A 296 -8.48 -8.90 -9.64
N ALA A 297 -7.38 -8.83 -8.87
CA ALA A 297 -7.22 -7.85 -7.81
C ALA A 297 -7.28 -6.41 -8.34
N TRP A 298 -6.61 -6.12 -9.45
CA TRP A 298 -6.69 -4.81 -10.10
C TRP A 298 -8.08 -4.48 -10.66
N LYS A 299 -8.79 -5.45 -11.23
CA LYS A 299 -10.20 -5.26 -11.63
C LYS A 299 -11.12 -4.99 -10.44
N GLU A 300 -10.83 -5.58 -9.28
CA GLU A 300 -11.58 -5.30 -8.06
C GLU A 300 -11.33 -3.87 -7.58
N ILE A 301 -10.08 -3.38 -7.66
CA ILE A 301 -9.72 -1.99 -7.41
C ILE A 301 -10.51 -1.06 -8.36
N SER A 302 -10.54 -1.36 -9.66
CA SER A 302 -11.33 -0.59 -10.63
C SER A 302 -12.80 -0.50 -10.24
N ARG A 303 -13.44 -1.64 -9.92
CA ARG A 303 -14.84 -1.67 -9.46
C ARG A 303 -15.06 -0.83 -8.20
N PHE A 304 -14.12 -0.87 -7.26
CA PHE A 304 -14.20 -0.07 -6.04
C PHE A 304 -14.13 1.43 -6.32
N LEU A 305 -13.17 1.86 -7.16
CA LEU A 305 -13.02 3.25 -7.57
C LEU A 305 -14.30 3.79 -8.22
N HIS A 306 -14.89 3.03 -9.16
CA HIS A 306 -16.16 3.43 -9.77
C HIS A 306 -17.32 3.53 -8.76
N ILE A 307 -17.36 2.66 -7.76
CA ILE A 307 -18.42 2.70 -6.72
C ILE A 307 -18.27 3.93 -5.82
N VAL A 308 -17.04 4.25 -5.37
CA VAL A 308 -16.83 5.37 -4.43
C VAL A 308 -16.87 6.73 -5.11
N TRP A 309 -16.62 6.77 -6.40
CA TRP A 309 -16.71 7.99 -7.23
C TRP A 309 -18.04 8.09 -8.00
N GLU A 310 -18.97 7.13 -7.79
CA GLU A 310 -20.30 7.10 -8.44
C GLU A 310 -20.23 7.18 -10.00
N ARG A 311 -19.26 6.48 -10.60
CA ARG A 311 -18.99 6.46 -12.06
C ARG A 311 -19.42 5.15 -12.73
#